data_ac6227929d75dd89c60a29b92a67e26a
#
_entry.id   ac6227929d75dd89c60a29b92a67e26a
#
_cell.length_a   1.000
_cell.length_b   1.000
_cell.length_c   1.000
_cell.angle_alpha   90.00
_cell.angle_beta   90.00
_cell.angle_gamma   90.00
#
_symmetry.space_group_name_H-M   'P 1'
#
loop_
_entity.id
_entity.type
_entity.pdbx_description
1 polymer ?
#
loop_
_entity_poly.entity_id
_entity_poly.type
_entity_poly.pdbx_seq_one_letter_code
_entity_poly.pdbx_strand_id
1 'polypeptide(L)'
;PTRHSQIFTTAGNFQTSVEIKVFQGERRFTRDNKLLGNFRLNGIKRAMAGVPQIEVTFDIDANGIVNVSAKDLGTGREQSITITSSSNMSEEEIEKAKWEAEVYGAQDKQNEEFCNSRIEAENTLRRAEGEYSQNKKVWDKAKKKAVKEAMNTLKKLILKTKPEKMDAQAAAAMDEARN
;
A
#
# COMPACT_ATOMS: atom_id res chain seq x y z
N PRO A 1 -17.86 -21.67 -4.22
CA PRO A 1 -16.72 -21.37 -3.35
C PRO A 1 -15.53 -20.93 -4.19
N THR A 2 -14.83 -19.91 -3.72
CA THR A 2 -13.64 -19.36 -4.38
C THR A 2 -12.57 -19.08 -3.35
N ARG A 3 -11.32 -19.45 -3.65
CA ARG A 3 -10.16 -19.15 -2.82
C ARG A 3 -9.08 -18.42 -3.60
N HIS A 4 -8.59 -17.32 -3.05
CA HIS A 4 -7.52 -16.53 -3.65
C HIS A 4 -6.52 -16.09 -2.57
N SER A 5 -5.23 -16.22 -2.87
CA SER A 5 -4.13 -15.81 -1.97
C SER A 5 -3.19 -14.85 -2.67
N GLN A 6 -2.68 -13.88 -1.92
CA GLN A 6 -1.68 -12.92 -2.38
C GLN A 6 -0.67 -12.64 -1.29
N ILE A 7 0.60 -12.46 -1.69
CA ILE A 7 1.69 -12.15 -0.76
C ILE A 7 1.89 -10.64 -0.71
N PHE A 8 1.90 -10.11 0.51
CA PHE A 8 2.19 -8.73 0.86
C PHE A 8 3.46 -8.65 1.71
N THR A 9 3.95 -7.44 1.92
CA THR A 9 5.12 -7.18 2.76
C THR A 9 4.91 -5.98 3.66
N THR A 10 5.85 -5.74 4.60
CA THR A 10 5.80 -4.57 5.48
C THR A 10 6.28 -3.31 4.78
N ALA A 11 5.64 -2.17 5.05
CA ALA A 11 6.01 -0.87 4.52
C ALA A 11 7.12 -0.18 5.34
N GLY A 12 7.23 -0.48 6.63
CA GLY A 12 8.20 0.11 7.55
C GLY A 12 9.31 -0.88 7.96
N ASN A 13 10.51 -0.33 8.20
CA ASN A 13 11.62 -1.10 8.76
C ASN A 13 11.29 -1.55 10.19
N PHE A 14 11.61 -2.81 10.49
CA PHE A 14 11.40 -3.42 11.82
C PHE A 14 9.95 -3.43 12.31
N GLN A 15 8.99 -3.33 11.40
CA GLN A 15 7.56 -3.41 11.69
C GLN A 15 7.21 -4.82 12.18
N THR A 16 6.54 -4.90 13.32
CA THR A 16 6.18 -6.18 13.98
C THR A 16 4.70 -6.51 13.92
N SER A 17 3.89 -5.63 13.31
CA SER A 17 2.46 -5.87 13.11
C SER A 17 1.98 -5.22 11.81
N VAL A 18 0.94 -5.80 11.21
CA VAL A 18 0.21 -5.23 10.08
C VAL A 18 -1.29 -5.20 10.38
N GLU A 19 -1.96 -4.17 9.92
CA GLU A 19 -3.41 -4.08 9.93
C GLU A 19 -3.94 -4.48 8.55
N ILE A 20 -4.85 -5.43 8.53
CA ILE A 20 -5.53 -5.91 7.33
C ILE A 20 -6.94 -5.32 7.32
N LYS A 21 -7.28 -4.57 6.28
CA LYS A 21 -8.60 -4.01 6.05
C LYS A 21 -9.20 -4.63 4.82
N VAL A 22 -10.42 -5.12 4.95
CA VAL A 22 -11.15 -5.80 3.88
C VAL A 22 -12.24 -4.86 3.37
N PHE A 23 -12.21 -4.59 2.08
CA PHE A 23 -13.17 -3.71 1.41
C PHE A 23 -13.92 -4.44 0.32
N GLN A 24 -15.13 -3.96 0.03
CA GLN A 24 -15.94 -4.39 -1.10
C GLN A 24 -16.35 -3.18 -1.93
N GLY A 25 -16.24 -3.28 -3.25
CA GLY A 25 -16.62 -2.22 -4.20
C GLY A 25 -15.76 -2.24 -5.46
N GLU A 26 -16.10 -1.39 -6.40
CA GLU A 26 -15.51 -1.31 -7.74
C GLU A 26 -14.60 -0.08 -7.92
N ARG A 27 -14.46 0.78 -6.90
CA ARG A 27 -13.64 1.99 -6.96
C ARG A 27 -12.16 1.65 -6.72
N ARG A 28 -11.26 2.39 -7.34
CA ARG A 28 -9.80 2.18 -7.24
C ARG A 28 -9.22 2.49 -5.87
N PHE A 29 -9.83 3.41 -5.13
CA PHE A 29 -9.36 3.79 -3.80
C PHE A 29 -10.23 3.17 -2.70
N THR A 30 -9.58 2.63 -1.69
CA THR A 30 -10.24 1.97 -0.54
C THR A 30 -11.20 2.88 0.20
N ARG A 31 -10.94 4.20 0.24
CA ARG A 31 -11.82 5.19 0.87
C ARG A 31 -13.19 5.31 0.22
N ASP A 32 -13.29 4.93 -1.06
CA ASP A 32 -14.50 5.02 -1.89
C ASP A 32 -15.23 3.67 -1.98
N ASN A 33 -14.77 2.68 -1.22
CA ASN A 33 -15.34 1.34 -1.12
C ASN A 33 -15.84 1.06 0.30
N LYS A 34 -16.76 0.12 0.44
CA LYS A 34 -17.35 -0.28 1.73
C LYS A 34 -16.35 -1.11 2.54
N LEU A 35 -16.00 -0.66 3.74
CA LEU A 35 -15.21 -1.45 4.68
C LEU A 35 -16.08 -2.59 5.25
N LEU A 36 -15.69 -3.82 5.02
CA LEU A 36 -16.37 -5.02 5.54
C LEU A 36 -15.83 -5.44 6.92
N GLY A 37 -14.54 -5.22 7.18
CA GLY A 37 -13.92 -5.56 8.44
C GLY A 37 -12.43 -5.27 8.46
N ASN A 38 -11.86 -5.32 9.65
CA ASN A 38 -10.42 -5.19 9.84
C ASN A 38 -9.93 -6.09 10.96
N PHE A 39 -8.67 -6.51 10.87
CA PHE A 39 -7.99 -7.26 11.92
C PHE A 39 -6.48 -6.98 11.86
N ARG A 40 -5.75 -7.36 12.91
CA ARG A 40 -4.32 -7.12 13.03
C ARG A 40 -3.55 -8.41 13.21
N LEU A 41 -2.54 -8.62 12.39
CA LEU A 41 -1.54 -9.66 12.56
C LEU A 41 -0.35 -9.08 13.34
N ASN A 42 -0.05 -9.67 14.51
CA ASN A 42 1.06 -9.28 15.38
C ASN A 42 2.15 -10.34 15.39
N GLY A 43 3.37 -9.93 15.80
CA GLY A 43 4.50 -10.83 15.96
C GLY A 43 5.16 -11.22 14.64
N ILE A 44 5.12 -10.35 13.66
CA ILE A 44 5.89 -10.46 12.43
C ILE A 44 7.38 -10.36 12.76
N LYS A 45 8.20 -11.16 12.09
CA LYS A 45 9.65 -11.15 12.27
C LYS A 45 10.23 -9.77 11.96
N ARG A 46 10.99 -9.22 12.88
CA ARG A 46 11.66 -7.92 12.69
C ARG A 46 12.67 -8.01 11.54
N ALA A 47 12.43 -7.27 10.49
CA ALA A 47 13.28 -7.20 9.31
C ALA A 47 13.15 -5.83 8.65
N MET A 48 13.96 -5.58 7.63
CA MET A 48 13.82 -4.40 6.78
C MET A 48 12.48 -4.44 6.03
N ALA A 49 11.94 -3.27 5.68
CA ALA A 49 10.75 -3.16 4.84
C ALA A 49 10.95 -3.95 3.54
N GLY A 50 9.90 -4.66 3.10
CA GLY A 50 9.94 -5.50 1.91
C GLY A 50 10.46 -6.93 2.13
N VAL A 51 11.03 -7.26 3.30
CA VAL A 51 11.55 -8.61 3.59
C VAL A 51 10.49 -9.57 4.13
N PRO A 52 9.63 -9.19 5.12
CA PRO A 52 8.59 -10.09 5.60
C PRO A 52 7.59 -10.45 4.49
N GLN A 53 7.16 -11.70 4.45
CA GLN A 53 6.17 -12.20 3.51
C GLN A 53 4.90 -12.56 4.27
N ILE A 54 3.81 -11.84 3.98
CA ILE A 54 2.52 -12.01 4.62
C ILE A 54 1.54 -12.49 3.56
N GLU A 55 1.16 -13.75 3.64
CA GLU A 55 0.15 -14.34 2.77
C GLU A 55 -1.25 -13.97 3.28
N VAL A 56 -2.02 -13.26 2.47
CA VAL A 56 -3.43 -12.96 2.74
C VAL A 56 -4.27 -13.84 1.83
N THR A 57 -5.15 -14.63 2.43
CA THR A 57 -6.04 -15.56 1.74
C THR A 57 -7.49 -15.16 1.95
N PHE A 58 -8.22 -15.05 0.85
CA PHE A 58 -9.67 -14.92 0.81
C PHE A 58 -10.27 -16.28 0.46
N ASP A 59 -11.21 -16.71 1.28
CA ASP A 59 -11.95 -17.95 1.09
C ASP A 59 -13.45 -17.64 1.19
N ILE A 60 -14.17 -17.79 0.07
CA ILE A 60 -15.60 -17.47 -0.05
C ILE A 60 -16.33 -18.79 -0.22
N ASP A 61 -17.22 -19.09 0.74
CA ASP A 61 -18.03 -20.30 0.71
C ASP A 61 -19.26 -20.17 -0.22
N ALA A 62 -20.02 -21.25 -0.34
CA ALA A 62 -21.23 -21.29 -1.19
C ALA A 62 -22.36 -20.38 -0.66
N ASN A 63 -22.32 -19.95 0.59
CA ASN A 63 -23.30 -19.08 1.23
C ASN A 63 -22.89 -17.60 1.18
N GLY A 64 -21.76 -17.27 0.53
CA GLY A 64 -21.22 -15.91 0.46
C GLY A 64 -20.52 -15.44 1.75
N ILE A 65 -20.21 -16.35 2.67
CA ILE A 65 -19.39 -16.03 3.85
C ILE A 65 -17.95 -15.92 3.39
N VAL A 66 -17.32 -14.81 3.73
CA VAL A 66 -15.92 -14.51 3.38
C VAL A 66 -15.03 -14.70 4.60
N ASN A 67 -14.13 -15.67 4.54
CA ASN A 67 -13.05 -15.83 5.52
C ASN A 67 -11.78 -15.20 4.96
N VAL A 68 -11.20 -14.25 5.69
CA VAL A 68 -9.94 -13.63 5.33
C VAL A 68 -8.92 -13.97 6.39
N SER A 69 -7.84 -14.64 5.99
CA SER A 69 -6.70 -14.95 6.86
C SER A 69 -5.44 -14.24 6.39
N ALA A 70 -4.58 -13.88 7.34
CA ALA A 70 -3.26 -13.33 7.08
C ALA A 70 -2.23 -14.14 7.87
N LYS A 71 -1.19 -14.66 7.18
CA LYS A 71 -0.15 -15.50 7.73
C LYS A 71 1.23 -14.93 7.42
N ASP A 72 2.03 -14.71 8.44
CA ASP A 72 3.47 -14.45 8.26
C ASP A 72 4.21 -15.75 7.96
N LEU A 73 4.73 -15.88 6.75
CA LEU A 73 5.44 -17.08 6.29
C LEU A 73 6.77 -17.28 7.03
N GLY A 74 7.34 -16.21 7.61
CA GLY A 74 8.58 -16.29 8.37
C GLY A 74 8.42 -16.81 9.79
N THR A 75 7.31 -16.50 10.48
CA THR A 75 7.04 -16.93 11.88
C THR A 75 5.94 -17.98 11.99
N GLY A 76 5.16 -18.20 10.92
CA GLY A 76 3.99 -19.07 10.92
C GLY A 76 2.78 -18.51 11.69
N ARG A 77 2.86 -17.27 12.20
CA ARG A 77 1.74 -16.63 12.90
C ARG A 77 0.63 -16.29 11.92
N GLU A 78 -0.59 -16.54 12.34
CA GLU A 78 -1.79 -16.34 11.53
C GLU A 78 -2.90 -15.67 12.36
N GLN A 79 -3.68 -14.85 11.69
CA GLN A 79 -4.93 -14.25 12.18
C GLN A 79 -5.96 -14.25 11.08
N SER A 80 -7.23 -14.33 11.45
CA SER A 80 -8.33 -14.34 10.49
C SER A 80 -9.54 -13.58 10.99
N ILE A 81 -10.41 -13.20 10.06
CA ILE A 81 -11.75 -12.66 10.31
C ILE A 81 -12.75 -13.37 9.40
N THR A 82 -13.92 -13.61 9.94
CA THR A 82 -15.09 -14.10 9.16
C THR A 82 -16.06 -12.97 8.96
N ILE A 83 -16.40 -12.70 7.72
CA ILE A 83 -17.34 -11.66 7.29
C ILE A 83 -18.59 -12.36 6.80
N THR A 84 -19.70 -12.16 7.51
CA THR A 84 -21.00 -12.77 7.20
C THR A 84 -21.73 -11.99 6.13
N SER A 85 -22.71 -12.61 5.46
CA SER A 85 -23.50 -11.99 4.41
C SER A 85 -24.27 -10.73 4.85
N SER A 86 -24.56 -10.58 6.15
CA SER A 86 -25.18 -9.35 6.70
C SER A 86 -24.26 -8.11 6.65
N SER A 87 -22.95 -8.31 6.49
CA SER A 87 -21.97 -7.23 6.34
C SER A 87 -21.69 -6.86 4.88
N ASN A 88 -22.16 -7.67 3.94
CA ASN A 88 -21.98 -7.43 2.51
C ASN A 88 -22.87 -6.26 2.02
N MET A 89 -22.55 -5.77 0.83
CA MET A 89 -23.37 -4.77 0.16
C MET A 89 -24.72 -5.35 -0.24
N SER A 90 -25.79 -4.54 -0.10
CA SER A 90 -27.09 -4.85 -0.68
C SER A 90 -27.05 -4.74 -2.21
N GLU A 91 -28.05 -5.27 -2.90
CA GLU A 91 -28.14 -5.17 -4.37
C GLU A 91 -28.15 -3.70 -4.83
N GLU A 92 -28.87 -2.84 -4.13
CA GLU A 92 -28.91 -1.39 -4.41
C GLU A 92 -27.54 -0.73 -4.21
N GLU A 93 -26.80 -1.10 -3.15
CA GLU A 93 -25.44 -0.61 -2.89
C GLU A 93 -24.48 -1.11 -3.97
N ILE A 94 -24.64 -2.33 -4.48
CA ILE A 94 -23.82 -2.89 -5.57
C ILE A 94 -24.07 -2.13 -6.87
N GLU A 95 -25.34 -1.89 -7.24
CA GLU A 95 -25.68 -1.12 -8.43
C GLU A 95 -25.15 0.31 -8.36
N LYS A 96 -25.30 0.95 -7.20
CA LYS A 96 -24.73 2.28 -6.96
C LYS A 96 -23.21 2.27 -7.09
N ALA A 97 -22.50 1.29 -6.52
CA ALA A 97 -21.05 1.18 -6.61
C ALA A 97 -20.57 0.99 -8.07
N LYS A 98 -21.30 0.21 -8.88
CA LYS A 98 -21.02 0.05 -10.31
C LYS A 98 -21.20 1.37 -11.07
N TRP A 99 -22.31 2.06 -10.85
CA TRP A 99 -22.57 3.36 -11.46
C TRP A 99 -21.48 4.39 -11.08
N GLU A 100 -21.12 4.47 -9.79
CA GLU A 100 -20.03 5.35 -9.34
C GLU A 100 -18.69 5.01 -9.98
N ALA A 101 -18.38 3.72 -10.17
CA ALA A 101 -17.18 3.29 -10.85
C ALA A 101 -17.13 3.72 -12.32
N GLU A 102 -18.25 3.69 -13.03
CA GLU A 102 -18.36 4.19 -14.40
C GLU A 102 -18.19 5.71 -14.46
N VAL A 103 -18.90 6.45 -13.61
CA VAL A 103 -18.89 7.93 -13.61
C VAL A 103 -17.52 8.49 -13.23
N TYR A 104 -16.88 7.90 -12.22
CA TYR A 104 -15.61 8.41 -11.69
C TYR A 104 -14.37 7.66 -12.20
N GLY A 105 -14.53 6.64 -13.06
CA GLY A 105 -13.45 5.77 -13.50
C GLY A 105 -12.27 6.50 -14.15
N ALA A 106 -12.53 7.52 -14.97
CA ALA A 106 -11.49 8.31 -15.61
C ALA A 106 -10.71 9.16 -14.59
N GLN A 107 -11.39 9.76 -13.62
CA GLN A 107 -10.78 10.56 -12.57
C GLN A 107 -9.99 9.66 -11.59
N ASP A 108 -10.53 8.50 -11.25
CA ASP A 108 -9.84 7.52 -10.41
C ASP A 108 -8.54 7.04 -11.05
N LYS A 109 -8.56 6.79 -12.37
CA LYS A 109 -7.35 6.41 -13.12
C LYS A 109 -6.30 7.51 -13.08
N GLN A 110 -6.68 8.77 -13.28
CA GLN A 110 -5.76 9.90 -13.21
C GLN A 110 -5.18 10.07 -11.79
N ASN A 111 -6.02 9.96 -10.77
CA ASN A 111 -5.57 10.01 -9.39
C ASN A 111 -4.63 8.85 -9.03
N GLU A 112 -4.86 7.66 -9.59
CA GLU A 112 -3.95 6.52 -9.43
C GLU A 112 -2.57 6.81 -10.03
N GLU A 113 -2.52 7.41 -11.22
CA GLU A 113 -1.25 7.82 -11.85
C GLU A 113 -0.47 8.80 -10.96
N PHE A 114 -1.13 9.79 -10.37
CA PHE A 114 -0.49 10.70 -9.42
C PHE A 114 0.01 9.99 -8.15
N CYS A 115 -0.78 9.07 -7.61
CA CYS A 115 -0.35 8.27 -6.47
C CYS A 115 0.84 7.35 -6.81
N ASN A 116 0.91 6.82 -8.04
CA ASN A 116 2.02 6.01 -8.50
C ASN A 116 3.33 6.81 -8.55
N SER A 117 3.31 8.07 -9.02
CA SER A 117 4.49 8.95 -8.97
C SER A 117 5.02 9.10 -7.54
N ARG A 118 4.14 9.20 -6.55
CA ARG A 118 4.53 9.23 -5.15
C ARG A 118 5.18 7.91 -4.68
N ILE A 119 4.58 6.78 -5.01
CA ILE A 119 5.10 5.45 -4.65
C ILE A 119 6.50 5.25 -5.25
N GLU A 120 6.69 5.64 -6.50
CA GLU A 120 7.99 5.57 -7.15
C GLU A 120 9.03 6.51 -6.52
N ALA A 121 8.61 7.71 -6.09
CA ALA A 121 9.47 8.63 -5.35
C ALA A 121 9.92 8.02 -4.01
N GLU A 122 9.01 7.39 -3.27
CA GLU A 122 9.32 6.67 -2.02
C GLU A 122 10.29 5.49 -2.26
N ASN A 123 10.08 4.73 -3.33
CA ASN A 123 10.96 3.62 -3.70
C ASN A 123 12.35 4.11 -4.11
N THR A 124 12.44 5.21 -4.86
CA THR A 124 13.71 5.83 -5.26
C THR A 124 14.46 6.36 -4.04
N LEU A 125 13.77 7.03 -3.12
CA LEU A 125 14.38 7.51 -1.87
C LEU A 125 14.94 6.34 -1.06
N ARG A 126 14.18 5.25 -0.92
CA ARG A 126 14.63 4.05 -0.18
C ARG A 126 15.87 3.41 -0.81
N ARG A 127 15.92 3.31 -2.14
CA ARG A 127 17.12 2.82 -2.85
C ARG A 127 18.32 3.73 -2.62
N ALA A 128 18.13 5.05 -2.77
CA ALA A 128 19.20 6.02 -2.57
C ALA A 128 19.74 6.01 -1.13
N GLU A 129 18.88 5.87 -0.12
CA GLU A 129 19.28 5.72 1.29
C GLU A 129 20.11 4.44 1.50
N GLY A 130 19.73 3.34 0.86
CA GLY A 130 20.48 2.07 0.89
C GLY A 130 21.86 2.21 0.25
N GLU A 131 21.94 2.76 -0.95
CA GLU A 131 23.19 3.00 -1.67
C GLU A 131 24.11 3.98 -0.93
N TYR A 132 23.55 5.06 -0.39
CA TYR A 132 24.30 6.00 0.43
C TYR A 132 24.91 5.33 1.66
N SER A 133 24.13 4.50 2.35
CA SER A 133 24.61 3.78 3.53
C SER A 133 25.78 2.84 3.23
N GLN A 134 25.72 2.13 2.09
CA GLN A 134 26.76 1.19 1.67
C GLN A 134 28.03 1.89 1.19
N ASN A 135 27.88 2.99 0.45
CA ASN A 135 28.99 3.61 -0.28
C ASN A 135 29.55 4.89 0.36
N LYS A 136 28.93 5.42 1.43
CA LYS A 136 29.34 6.68 2.08
C LYS A 136 30.81 6.73 2.53
N LYS A 137 31.46 5.58 2.74
CA LYS A 137 32.88 5.53 3.11
C LYS A 137 33.82 5.68 1.90
N VAL A 138 33.34 5.30 0.71
CA VAL A 138 34.14 5.27 -0.54
C VAL A 138 33.98 6.57 -1.35
N TRP A 139 32.80 7.19 -1.30
CA TRP A 139 32.50 8.41 -2.07
C TRP A 139 33.28 9.61 -1.54
N ASP A 140 33.66 10.51 -2.45
CA ASP A 140 34.21 11.81 -2.11
C ASP A 140 33.22 12.73 -1.40
N LYS A 141 33.70 13.85 -0.86
CA LYS A 141 32.89 14.79 -0.08
C LYS A 141 31.81 15.49 -0.92
N ALA A 142 32.09 15.80 -2.19
CA ALA A 142 31.17 16.48 -3.09
C ALA A 142 30.01 15.57 -3.44
N LYS A 143 30.26 14.32 -3.83
CA LYS A 143 29.24 13.31 -4.13
C LYS A 143 28.34 13.02 -2.92
N LYS A 144 28.92 12.87 -1.73
CA LYS A 144 28.14 12.69 -0.47
C LYS A 144 27.19 13.84 -0.24
N LYS A 145 27.64 15.07 -0.43
CA LYS A 145 26.82 16.28 -0.23
C LYS A 145 25.69 16.31 -1.24
N ALA A 146 25.99 16.14 -2.53
CA ALA A 146 24.99 16.17 -3.61
C ALA A 146 23.89 15.10 -3.41
N VAL A 147 24.26 13.84 -3.16
CA VAL A 147 23.30 12.76 -2.92
C VAL A 147 22.45 13.03 -1.68
N LYS A 148 23.05 13.52 -0.60
CA LYS A 148 22.31 13.85 0.62
C LYS A 148 21.32 15.00 0.42
N GLU A 149 21.67 16.02 -0.35
CA GLU A 149 20.80 17.15 -0.70
C GLU A 149 19.61 16.68 -1.57
N ALA A 150 19.86 15.87 -2.59
CA ALA A 150 18.83 15.29 -3.46
C ALA A 150 17.84 14.42 -2.63
N MET A 151 18.35 13.51 -1.81
CA MET A 151 17.52 12.69 -0.91
C MET A 151 16.67 13.55 0.04
N ASN A 152 17.23 14.62 0.61
CA ASN A 152 16.51 15.52 1.50
C ASN A 152 15.40 16.28 0.77
N THR A 153 15.64 16.70 -0.48
CA THR A 153 14.64 17.39 -1.31
C THR A 153 13.47 16.46 -1.60
N LEU A 154 13.74 15.25 -2.07
CA LEU A 154 12.70 14.24 -2.34
C LEU A 154 11.93 13.87 -1.07
N LYS A 155 12.62 13.67 0.04
CA LYS A 155 12.01 13.38 1.33
C LYS A 155 11.08 14.49 1.81
N LYS A 156 11.47 15.75 1.65
CA LYS A 156 10.62 16.91 1.99
C LYS A 156 9.34 16.95 1.15
N LEU A 157 9.44 16.69 -0.17
CA LEU A 157 8.28 16.63 -1.05
C LEU A 157 7.31 15.53 -0.63
N ILE A 158 7.82 14.32 -0.38
CA ILE A 158 7.02 13.18 0.08
C ILE A 158 6.31 13.49 1.41
N LEU A 159 7.01 14.10 2.38
CA LEU A 159 6.42 14.45 3.69
C LEU A 159 5.40 15.59 3.60
N LYS A 160 5.61 16.56 2.71
CA LYS A 160 4.72 17.71 2.52
C LYS A 160 3.40 17.31 1.86
N THR A 161 3.44 16.35 0.95
CA THR A 161 2.27 15.95 0.15
C THR A 161 1.71 14.63 0.69
N LYS A 162 0.53 14.67 1.29
CA LYS A 162 -0.17 13.47 1.75
C LYS A 162 -0.74 12.70 0.57
N PRO A 163 -0.89 11.35 0.64
CA PRO A 163 -1.43 10.54 -0.46
C PRO A 163 -2.79 11.01 -0.96
N GLU A 164 -3.66 11.44 -0.06
CA GLU A 164 -5.00 11.95 -0.38
C GLU A 164 -5.01 13.35 -1.02
N LYS A 165 -3.86 14.01 -1.08
CA LYS A 165 -3.67 15.35 -1.68
C LYS A 165 -2.75 15.32 -2.91
N MET A 166 -2.57 14.15 -3.50
CA MET A 166 -1.81 14.04 -4.75
C MET A 166 -2.60 14.66 -5.90
N ASP A 167 -1.94 15.55 -6.62
CA ASP A 167 -2.42 16.21 -7.83
C ASP A 167 -1.32 16.23 -8.90
N ALA A 168 -1.62 16.74 -10.06
CA ALA A 168 -0.69 16.82 -11.18
C ALA A 168 0.59 17.60 -10.85
N GLN A 169 0.49 18.68 -10.06
CA GLN A 169 1.62 19.52 -9.69
C GLN A 169 2.55 18.76 -8.71
N ALA A 170 1.97 18.10 -7.72
CA ALA A 170 2.73 17.30 -6.77
C ALA A 170 3.41 16.10 -7.44
N ALA A 171 2.72 15.43 -8.37
CA ALA A 171 3.28 14.33 -9.15
C ALA A 171 4.46 14.81 -10.01
N ALA A 172 4.31 15.88 -10.77
CA ALA A 172 5.37 16.45 -11.59
C ALA A 172 6.60 16.87 -10.76
N ALA A 173 6.39 17.51 -9.59
CA ALA A 173 7.48 17.88 -8.70
C ALA A 173 8.25 16.68 -8.14
N MET A 174 7.56 15.57 -7.87
CA MET A 174 8.19 14.32 -7.41
C MET A 174 8.97 13.64 -8.54
N ASP A 175 8.43 13.64 -9.76
CA ASP A 175 9.09 13.06 -10.94
C ASP A 175 10.35 13.86 -11.31
N GLU A 176 10.31 15.19 -11.23
CA GLU A 176 11.49 16.04 -11.42
C GLU A 176 12.56 15.80 -10.34
N ALA A 177 12.17 15.72 -9.08
CA ALA A 177 13.12 15.51 -7.98
C ALA A 177 13.71 14.09 -7.93
N ARG A 178 13.13 13.14 -8.66
CA ARG A 178 13.58 11.74 -8.77
C ARG A 178 14.69 11.56 -9.83
N ASN A 179 14.70 12.39 -10.87
CA ASN A 179 15.67 12.37 -11.96
C ASN A 179 16.95 13.15 -11.61
#